data_e3105af77aab0273e41758d86f9ae159
#
_entry.id   e3105af77aab0273e41758d86f9ae159
#
_cell.length_a   1.000
_cell.length_b   1.000
_cell.length_c   1.000
_cell.angle_alpha   90.00
_cell.angle_beta   90.00
_cell.angle_gamma   90.00
#
_symmetry.space_group_name_H-M   'P 1'
#
loop_
_entity.id
_entity.type
_entity.pdbx_description
1 polymer ?
#
loop_
_entity_poly.entity_id
_entity_poly.type
_entity_poly.pdbx_seq_one_letter_code
_entity_poly.pdbx_strand_id
1 'polypeptide(L)'
;AAAFEQGGVLPHLARGDVPPHASIDDAFGFASAALCWDFELASGSARDVHLAVPFSERAPLAPVSVAALRDARVASLDEATRHWDRKLGAVAIRLAPPFDACVDALRTATAHVLVCRDGAAIQPGARRYTRAWIRDGATMSAALLRMGCSDEVRDFLAWYAPHQRDDGFVPCAVDRRGPDWLVEHDSHGQLVFTLAEYFRFSGDRDFAAALWPAAKRAIAQLESLRATRQTPEFKTPELRARFGLLPESASHEGYLAQPVHAYWDDFWALRGIADASELARALGDAGEAERLAALHDAFAADVYASIAATIEQRSIPYVPGSVEWADFDPTATSTAVTTTDAADRLPPAALAWTYDEYLKGLRKRKSGETDWNNYTAYEIRNLGALVRLGRRDAAHELLDFFLSDRRPRAWNQWPEISWRDPRSPGHLGDVPHAWIGAEYVLAVLGLFAYERSADGALVIAHGISNAWLDAGEVAIADLPTWWGPLSYTLRRRGDGEIEVTLGAGLRTPPGGIELRPPLARPLRGVLVDGAAIDRFEPDRVRFAHPPQRVLLRF
;
A
#
# COMPACT_ATOMS: atom_id res chain seq x y z
N ALA A 1 -3.35 -30.48 -30.69
CA ALA A 1 -2.35 -30.10 -29.69
C ALA A 1 -0.96 -30.17 -30.30
N ALA A 2 -0.01 -29.36 -29.84
CA ALA A 2 1.36 -29.35 -30.33
C ALA A 2 2.33 -29.08 -29.15
N ALA A 3 3.50 -29.76 -29.18
CA ALA A 3 4.58 -29.53 -28.26
C ALA A 3 5.32 -28.23 -28.58
N PHE A 4 6.09 -27.71 -27.63
CA PHE A 4 6.86 -26.47 -27.79
C PHE A 4 7.87 -26.57 -28.93
N GLU A 5 8.61 -27.68 -29.04
CA GLU A 5 9.60 -27.93 -30.10
C GLU A 5 8.98 -27.96 -31.49
N GLN A 6 7.66 -28.22 -31.57
CA GLN A 6 6.89 -28.17 -32.81
C GLN A 6 6.37 -26.77 -33.14
N GLY A 7 6.79 -25.75 -32.37
CA GLY A 7 6.33 -24.36 -32.50
C GLY A 7 4.98 -24.08 -31.84
N GLY A 8 4.44 -25.02 -31.08
CA GLY A 8 3.12 -24.91 -30.45
C GLY A 8 1.98 -24.93 -31.48
N VAL A 9 0.78 -24.54 -31.02
CA VAL A 9 -0.43 -24.53 -31.85
C VAL A 9 -0.59 -23.27 -32.73
N LEU A 10 0.05 -22.16 -32.35
CA LEU A 10 -0.14 -20.88 -33.04
C LEU A 10 0.24 -20.89 -34.55
N PRO A 11 1.39 -21.50 -34.97
CA PRO A 11 1.72 -21.58 -36.40
C PRO A 11 0.68 -22.34 -37.21
N HIS A 12 0.04 -23.37 -36.63
CA HIS A 12 -1.04 -24.11 -37.25
C HIS A 12 -2.28 -23.25 -37.45
N LEU A 13 -2.69 -22.52 -36.41
CA LEU A 13 -3.81 -21.57 -36.50
C LEU A 13 -3.56 -20.49 -37.56
N ALA A 14 -2.35 -19.97 -37.65
CA ALA A 14 -1.97 -18.94 -38.62
C ALA A 14 -2.07 -19.45 -40.09
N ARG A 15 -1.82 -20.73 -40.32
CA ARG A 15 -1.94 -21.38 -41.65
C ARG A 15 -3.33 -21.91 -41.93
N GLY A 16 -4.22 -21.96 -40.94
CA GLY A 16 -5.54 -22.57 -41.05
C GLY A 16 -5.50 -24.11 -41.09
N ASP A 17 -4.41 -24.71 -40.60
CA ASP A 17 -4.28 -26.18 -40.51
C ASP A 17 -4.46 -26.65 -39.06
N VAL A 18 -4.66 -27.96 -38.89
CA VAL A 18 -4.84 -28.58 -37.58
C VAL A 18 -3.63 -29.48 -37.29
N PRO A 19 -2.99 -29.37 -36.12
CA PRO A 19 -1.93 -30.28 -35.71
C PRO A 19 -2.41 -31.73 -35.75
N PRO A 20 -1.54 -32.69 -36.11
CA PRO A 20 -1.93 -34.09 -36.29
C PRO A 20 -2.36 -34.80 -34.99
N HIS A 21 -2.01 -34.24 -33.83
CA HIS A 21 -2.26 -34.85 -32.54
C HIS A 21 -3.44 -34.22 -31.81
N ALA A 22 -4.39 -35.00 -31.34
CA ALA A 22 -5.48 -34.55 -30.47
C ALA A 22 -5.01 -34.30 -29.03
N SER A 23 -3.97 -35.01 -28.59
CA SER A 23 -3.34 -34.85 -27.29
C SER A 23 -1.82 -34.91 -27.45
N ILE A 24 -1.10 -34.25 -26.52
CA ILE A 24 0.35 -34.29 -26.45
C ILE A 24 0.78 -34.19 -25.00
N ASP A 25 1.83 -34.91 -24.66
CA ASP A 25 2.51 -34.81 -23.36
C ASP A 25 3.88 -34.14 -23.59
N ASP A 26 4.13 -33.06 -22.87
CA ASP A 26 5.37 -32.30 -22.94
C ASP A 26 6.04 -32.31 -21.56
N ALA A 27 7.26 -32.86 -21.51
CA ALA A 27 8.00 -33.05 -20.26
C ALA A 27 8.24 -31.73 -19.50
N PHE A 28 8.26 -30.58 -20.18
CA PHE A 28 8.45 -29.26 -19.60
C PHE A 28 7.12 -28.52 -19.36
N GLY A 29 5.98 -29.08 -19.74
CA GLY A 29 4.67 -28.47 -19.58
C GLY A 29 4.38 -27.32 -20.54
N PHE A 30 5.09 -27.19 -21.64
CA PHE A 30 4.92 -26.12 -22.62
C PHE A 30 4.05 -26.51 -23.83
N ALA A 31 3.29 -27.57 -23.71
CA ALA A 31 2.31 -27.95 -24.74
C ALA A 31 1.21 -26.87 -24.87
N SER A 32 0.73 -26.69 -26.08
CA SER A 32 -0.41 -25.83 -26.38
C SER A 32 -1.46 -26.56 -27.21
N ALA A 33 -2.73 -26.16 -27.08
CA ALA A 33 -3.85 -26.72 -27.81
C ALA A 33 -4.85 -25.64 -28.20
N ALA A 34 -5.66 -25.93 -29.21
CA ALA A 34 -6.81 -25.12 -29.58
C ALA A 34 -8.04 -26.04 -29.78
N LEU A 35 -9.20 -25.52 -29.39
CA LEU A 35 -10.51 -26.11 -29.74
C LEU A 35 -11.06 -25.29 -30.91
N CYS A 36 -11.43 -25.97 -31.97
CA CYS A 36 -11.96 -25.34 -33.19
C CYS A 36 -13.38 -25.86 -33.46
N TRP A 37 -14.23 -24.96 -33.91
CA TRP A 37 -15.60 -25.27 -34.33
C TRP A 37 -15.83 -24.64 -35.70
N ASP A 38 -16.34 -25.41 -36.63
CA ASP A 38 -16.75 -24.92 -37.95
C ASP A 38 -18.26 -24.68 -37.95
N PHE A 39 -18.66 -23.51 -38.42
CA PHE A 39 -20.06 -23.08 -38.46
C PHE A 39 -20.43 -22.57 -39.85
N GLU A 40 -21.58 -23.03 -40.35
CA GLU A 40 -22.30 -22.36 -41.40
C GLU A 40 -23.38 -21.48 -40.77
N LEU A 41 -23.28 -20.15 -40.96
CA LEU A 41 -24.23 -19.20 -40.41
C LEU A 41 -25.05 -18.58 -41.53
N ALA A 42 -26.35 -18.76 -41.46
CA ALA A 42 -27.29 -18.02 -42.31
C ALA A 42 -27.34 -16.55 -41.91
N SER A 43 -27.69 -15.67 -42.86
CA SER A 43 -27.83 -14.24 -42.57
C SER A 43 -28.80 -13.99 -41.40
N GLY A 44 -28.35 -13.25 -40.40
CA GLY A 44 -29.13 -12.93 -39.19
C GLY A 44 -29.18 -14.04 -38.14
N SER A 45 -28.47 -15.17 -38.33
CA SER A 45 -28.37 -16.24 -37.32
C SER A 45 -27.15 -16.10 -36.44
N ALA A 46 -27.19 -16.69 -35.23
CA ALA A 46 -26.09 -16.77 -34.28
C ALA A 46 -25.92 -18.18 -33.75
N ARG A 47 -24.70 -18.53 -33.40
CA ARG A 47 -24.34 -19.74 -32.69
C ARG A 47 -23.54 -19.43 -31.46
N ASP A 48 -23.89 -20.02 -30.33
CA ASP A 48 -23.16 -19.88 -29.07
C ASP A 48 -22.32 -21.12 -28.80
N VAL A 49 -21.08 -20.93 -28.37
CA VAL A 49 -20.24 -22.00 -27.82
C VAL A 49 -20.03 -21.68 -26.34
N HIS A 50 -20.34 -22.66 -25.49
CA HIS A 50 -20.17 -22.54 -24.05
C HIS A 50 -19.00 -23.40 -23.59
N LEU A 51 -18.08 -22.83 -22.84
CA LEU A 51 -16.92 -23.50 -22.27
C LEU A 51 -16.95 -23.31 -20.74
N ALA A 52 -16.65 -24.36 -20.01
CA ALA A 52 -16.40 -24.33 -18.59
C ALA A 52 -14.97 -24.81 -18.32
N VAL A 53 -14.15 -23.92 -17.73
CA VAL A 53 -12.77 -24.22 -17.38
C VAL A 53 -12.64 -24.08 -15.86
N PRO A 54 -12.42 -25.19 -15.12
CA PRO A 54 -12.18 -25.09 -13.67
C PRO A 54 -10.88 -24.36 -13.40
N PHE A 55 -10.93 -23.39 -12.48
CA PHE A 55 -9.75 -22.61 -12.14
C PHE A 55 -8.77 -23.37 -11.21
N SER A 56 -9.31 -24.12 -10.25
CA SER A 56 -8.50 -24.77 -9.21
C SER A 56 -8.77 -26.25 -9.02
N GLU A 57 -9.85 -26.79 -9.59
CA GLU A 57 -10.23 -28.19 -9.44
C GLU A 57 -9.46 -29.08 -10.42
N ARG A 58 -8.95 -30.19 -9.90
CA ARG A 58 -8.26 -31.21 -10.71
C ARG A 58 -9.20 -32.33 -11.22
N ALA A 59 -10.42 -32.38 -10.69
CA ALA A 59 -11.41 -33.37 -11.13
C ALA A 59 -12.00 -32.98 -12.48
N PRO A 60 -12.20 -33.95 -13.39
CA PRO A 60 -12.92 -33.70 -14.63
C PRO A 60 -14.33 -33.17 -14.32
N LEU A 61 -14.76 -32.15 -15.05
CA LEU A 61 -16.15 -31.71 -14.99
C LEU A 61 -17.07 -32.81 -15.45
N ALA A 62 -18.15 -33.07 -14.71
CA ALA A 62 -19.18 -33.99 -15.17
C ALA A 62 -19.78 -33.44 -16.49
N PRO A 63 -20.16 -34.32 -17.43
CA PRO A 63 -20.83 -33.92 -18.65
C PRO A 63 -22.11 -33.11 -18.31
N VAL A 64 -22.20 -31.88 -18.83
CA VAL A 64 -23.35 -31.00 -18.63
C VAL A 64 -24.00 -30.65 -19.97
N SER A 65 -25.31 -30.43 -19.97
CA SER A 65 -26.00 -29.98 -21.17
C SER A 65 -25.65 -28.54 -21.53
N VAL A 66 -25.80 -28.17 -22.80
CA VAL A 66 -25.62 -26.79 -23.27
C VAL A 66 -26.56 -25.82 -22.53
N ALA A 67 -27.79 -26.24 -22.24
CA ALA A 67 -28.74 -25.44 -21.47
C ALA A 67 -28.21 -25.17 -20.04
N ALA A 68 -27.73 -26.22 -19.36
CA ALA A 68 -27.15 -26.07 -18.02
C ALA A 68 -25.90 -25.16 -18.00
N LEU A 69 -25.02 -25.24 -19.03
CA LEU A 69 -23.87 -24.34 -19.16
C LEU A 69 -24.30 -22.90 -19.41
N ARG A 70 -25.36 -22.67 -20.20
CA ARG A 70 -25.91 -21.33 -20.44
C ARG A 70 -26.45 -20.72 -19.16
N ASP A 71 -27.26 -21.48 -18.41
CA ASP A 71 -27.86 -21.03 -17.16
C ASP A 71 -26.77 -20.75 -16.09
N ALA A 72 -25.79 -21.66 -15.97
CA ALA A 72 -24.65 -21.49 -15.09
C ALA A 72 -23.83 -20.21 -15.43
N ARG A 73 -23.63 -19.92 -16.73
CA ARG A 73 -22.94 -18.69 -17.15
C ARG A 73 -23.67 -17.44 -16.68
N VAL A 74 -24.98 -17.38 -16.83
CA VAL A 74 -25.77 -16.22 -16.39
C VAL A 74 -25.68 -16.06 -14.86
N ALA A 75 -25.91 -17.14 -14.12
CA ALA A 75 -25.82 -17.13 -12.67
C ALA A 75 -24.42 -16.72 -12.17
N SER A 76 -23.34 -17.25 -12.79
CA SER A 76 -21.96 -16.91 -12.45
C SER A 76 -21.62 -15.45 -12.76
N LEU A 77 -22.13 -14.89 -13.86
CA LEU A 77 -21.94 -13.48 -14.19
C LEU A 77 -22.62 -12.58 -13.16
N ASP A 78 -23.87 -12.89 -12.80
CA ASP A 78 -24.61 -12.13 -11.79
C ASP A 78 -23.94 -12.21 -10.41
N GLU A 79 -23.42 -13.39 -10.06
CA GLU A 79 -22.67 -13.57 -8.81
C GLU A 79 -21.36 -12.79 -8.81
N ALA A 80 -20.58 -12.88 -9.88
CA ALA A 80 -19.34 -12.13 -10.02
C ALA A 80 -19.59 -10.62 -9.98
N THR A 81 -20.62 -10.14 -10.69
CA THR A 81 -21.00 -8.71 -10.66
C THR A 81 -21.31 -8.26 -9.23
N ARG A 82 -22.19 -8.99 -8.54
CA ARG A 82 -22.54 -8.68 -7.14
C ARG A 82 -21.33 -8.75 -6.19
N HIS A 83 -20.42 -9.70 -6.42
CA HIS A 83 -19.19 -9.81 -5.62
C HIS A 83 -18.32 -8.57 -5.78
N TRP A 84 -18.03 -8.16 -7.02
CA TRP A 84 -17.20 -6.99 -7.30
C TRP A 84 -17.87 -5.68 -6.86
N ASP A 85 -19.19 -5.55 -7.05
CA ASP A 85 -19.92 -4.38 -6.57
C ASP A 85 -19.82 -4.21 -5.06
N ARG A 86 -19.89 -5.30 -4.29
CA ARG A 86 -19.68 -5.25 -2.84
C ARG A 86 -18.26 -4.90 -2.48
N LYS A 87 -17.25 -5.55 -3.11
CA LYS A 87 -15.84 -5.35 -2.77
C LYS A 87 -15.32 -3.95 -3.14
N LEU A 88 -15.71 -3.44 -4.31
CA LEU A 88 -15.25 -2.13 -4.79
C LEU A 88 -16.19 -0.99 -4.44
N GLY A 89 -17.38 -1.28 -3.94
CA GLY A 89 -18.36 -0.29 -3.53
C GLY A 89 -18.42 -0.06 -2.01
N ALA A 90 -17.59 -0.75 -1.22
CA ALA A 90 -17.56 -0.60 0.24
C ALA A 90 -17.18 0.83 0.68
N VAL A 91 -16.32 1.48 -0.08
CA VAL A 91 -15.95 2.89 0.10
C VAL A 91 -16.38 3.69 -1.12
N ALA A 92 -17.19 4.71 -0.93
CA ALA A 92 -17.65 5.57 -2.00
C ALA A 92 -16.94 6.93 -1.95
N ILE A 93 -16.25 7.28 -3.03
CA ILE A 93 -15.60 8.59 -3.22
C ILE A 93 -16.28 9.28 -4.39
N ARG A 94 -16.59 10.57 -4.22
CA ARG A 94 -17.19 11.39 -5.25
C ARG A 94 -16.37 12.65 -5.47
N LEU A 95 -15.88 12.79 -6.69
CA LEU A 95 -15.19 13.97 -7.22
C LEU A 95 -15.85 14.37 -8.52
N ALA A 96 -15.87 15.66 -8.82
CA ALA A 96 -16.33 16.14 -10.12
C ALA A 96 -15.28 15.85 -11.22
N PRO A 97 -15.70 15.59 -12.47
CA PRO A 97 -14.76 15.48 -13.58
C PRO A 97 -13.90 16.76 -13.75
N PRO A 98 -12.63 16.63 -14.17
CA PRO A 98 -11.96 15.42 -14.61
C PRO A 98 -11.26 14.65 -13.45
N PHE A 99 -11.50 15.01 -12.20
CA PHE A 99 -10.77 14.49 -11.03
C PHE A 99 -11.26 13.10 -10.58
N ASP A 100 -12.42 12.65 -11.06
CA ASP A 100 -12.97 11.30 -10.85
C ASP A 100 -12.04 10.19 -11.37
N ALA A 101 -11.17 10.48 -12.34
CA ALA A 101 -10.19 9.52 -12.86
C ALA A 101 -9.25 8.93 -11.79
N CYS A 102 -8.97 9.68 -10.70
CA CYS A 102 -8.17 9.13 -9.60
C CYS A 102 -8.95 8.09 -8.79
N VAL A 103 -10.28 8.21 -8.70
CA VAL A 103 -11.16 7.25 -8.03
C VAL A 103 -11.28 5.97 -8.86
N ASP A 104 -11.38 6.10 -10.19
CA ASP A 104 -11.41 4.94 -11.08
C ASP A 104 -10.10 4.15 -10.99
N ALA A 105 -8.95 4.84 -10.93
CA ALA A 105 -7.66 4.21 -10.74
C ALA A 105 -7.55 3.52 -9.37
N LEU A 106 -8.10 4.10 -8.31
CA LEU A 106 -8.14 3.52 -6.96
C LEU A 106 -8.96 2.22 -6.94
N ARG A 107 -10.15 2.24 -7.53
CA ARG A 107 -11.00 1.04 -7.64
C ARG A 107 -10.31 -0.07 -8.44
N THR A 108 -9.68 0.29 -9.56
CA THR A 108 -8.92 -0.66 -10.39
C THR A 108 -7.73 -1.23 -9.62
N ALA A 109 -6.97 -0.40 -8.91
CA ALA A 109 -5.84 -0.85 -8.10
C ALA A 109 -6.27 -1.82 -6.99
N THR A 110 -7.40 -1.54 -6.31
CA THR A 110 -7.99 -2.46 -5.33
C THR A 110 -8.37 -3.80 -5.96
N ALA A 111 -9.00 -3.77 -7.14
CA ALA A 111 -9.34 -4.99 -7.87
C ALA A 111 -8.08 -5.80 -8.25
N HIS A 112 -7.00 -5.13 -8.67
CA HIS A 112 -5.73 -5.79 -9.01
C HIS A 112 -5.09 -6.46 -7.79
N VAL A 113 -5.13 -5.84 -6.61
CA VAL A 113 -4.66 -6.50 -5.37
C VAL A 113 -5.46 -7.78 -5.11
N LEU A 114 -6.78 -7.72 -5.26
CA LEU A 114 -7.66 -8.88 -5.03
C LEU A 114 -7.45 -10.01 -6.06
N VAL A 115 -7.26 -9.69 -7.35
CA VAL A 115 -7.08 -10.72 -8.40
C VAL A 115 -5.68 -11.33 -8.44
N CYS A 116 -4.66 -10.66 -7.88
CA CYS A 116 -3.31 -11.21 -7.78
C CYS A 116 -3.15 -12.20 -6.61
N ARG A 117 -4.17 -12.38 -5.77
CA ARG A 117 -4.14 -13.37 -4.68
C ARG A 117 -4.11 -14.80 -5.22
N ASP A 118 -3.36 -15.69 -4.52
CA ASP A 118 -3.43 -17.15 -4.72
C ASP A 118 -3.95 -17.79 -3.42
N GLY A 119 -5.26 -18.01 -3.35
CA GLY A 119 -5.92 -18.40 -2.11
C GLY A 119 -5.78 -17.33 -1.03
N ALA A 120 -5.16 -17.68 0.10
CA ALA A 120 -4.86 -16.75 1.19
C ALA A 120 -3.64 -15.86 0.92
N ALA A 121 -2.73 -16.28 0.04
CA ALA A 121 -1.51 -15.53 -0.25
C ALA A 121 -1.82 -14.22 -0.98
N ILE A 122 -1.40 -13.08 -0.43
CA ILE A 122 -1.42 -11.78 -1.07
C ILE A 122 -0.10 -11.61 -1.82
N GLN A 123 -0.16 -11.47 -3.14
CA GLN A 123 1.02 -11.46 -4.02
C GLN A 123 1.06 -10.16 -4.84
N PRO A 124 2.25 -9.60 -5.12
CA PRO A 124 2.37 -8.39 -5.93
C PRO A 124 2.09 -8.59 -7.42
N GLY A 125 2.04 -9.85 -7.90
CA GLY A 125 1.76 -10.18 -9.29
C GLY A 125 1.31 -11.61 -9.47
N ALA A 126 0.88 -11.97 -10.68
CA ALA A 126 0.30 -13.27 -10.99
C ALA A 126 1.18 -14.13 -11.91
N ARG A 127 2.39 -13.68 -12.28
CA ARG A 127 3.27 -14.38 -13.22
C ARG A 127 4.67 -14.60 -12.66
N ARG A 128 5.51 -13.58 -12.58
CA ARG A 128 6.87 -13.66 -12.01
C ARG A 128 6.85 -13.50 -10.50
N TYR A 129 5.93 -12.68 -9.99
CA TYR A 129 5.77 -12.35 -8.59
C TYR A 129 4.69 -13.20 -7.91
N THR A 130 4.66 -14.50 -8.28
CA THR A 130 3.76 -15.51 -7.67
C THR A 130 4.30 -15.99 -6.32
N ARG A 131 4.69 -15.07 -5.47
CA ARG A 131 5.12 -15.29 -4.09
C ARG A 131 4.64 -14.14 -3.21
N ALA A 132 4.40 -14.42 -1.96
CA ALA A 132 3.93 -13.43 -1.00
C ALA A 132 5.12 -12.90 -0.18
N TRP A 133 5.66 -11.73 -0.52
CA TRP A 133 6.56 -11.00 0.36
C TRP A 133 5.75 -10.38 1.49
N ILE A 134 6.24 -10.46 2.74
CA ILE A 134 5.55 -9.82 3.86
C ILE A 134 5.53 -8.29 3.71
N ARG A 135 6.54 -7.70 3.13
CA ARG A 135 6.65 -6.27 2.79
C ARG A 135 5.50 -5.81 1.92
N ASP A 136 5.29 -6.53 0.82
CA ASP A 136 4.17 -6.31 -0.11
C ASP A 136 2.83 -6.59 0.57
N GLY A 137 2.76 -7.73 1.26
CA GLY A 137 1.58 -8.17 2.00
C GLY A 137 1.14 -7.17 3.07
N ALA A 138 2.07 -6.56 3.79
CA ALA A 138 1.77 -5.55 4.79
C ALA A 138 1.14 -4.29 4.18
N THR A 139 1.74 -3.78 3.09
CA THR A 139 1.22 -2.60 2.39
C THR A 139 -0.12 -2.88 1.71
N MET A 140 -0.22 -4.02 1.02
CA MET A 140 -1.47 -4.44 0.38
C MET A 140 -2.58 -4.70 1.40
N SER A 141 -2.26 -5.29 2.56
CA SER A 141 -3.20 -5.46 3.67
C SER A 141 -3.70 -4.12 4.22
N ALA A 142 -2.82 -3.15 4.41
CA ALA A 142 -3.21 -1.82 4.86
C ALA A 142 -4.16 -1.13 3.88
N ALA A 143 -3.94 -1.30 2.57
CA ALA A 143 -4.85 -0.78 1.53
C ALA A 143 -6.19 -1.53 1.53
N LEU A 144 -6.18 -2.87 1.62
CA LEU A 144 -7.38 -3.70 1.64
C LEU A 144 -8.26 -3.40 2.87
N LEU A 145 -7.67 -3.21 4.06
CA LEU A 145 -8.40 -2.84 5.28
C LEU A 145 -9.15 -1.53 5.10
N ARG A 146 -8.51 -0.52 4.50
CA ARG A 146 -9.13 0.78 4.21
C ARG A 146 -10.17 0.73 3.10
N MET A 147 -10.16 -0.33 2.29
CA MET A 147 -11.19 -0.62 1.30
C MET A 147 -12.27 -1.61 1.79
N GLY A 148 -12.29 -1.94 3.10
CA GLY A 148 -13.29 -2.82 3.70
C GLY A 148 -13.10 -4.32 3.44
N CYS A 149 -11.90 -4.74 3.00
CA CYS A 149 -11.57 -6.13 2.68
C CYS A 149 -10.79 -6.80 3.83
N SER A 150 -11.37 -6.85 5.03
CA SER A 150 -10.72 -7.39 6.22
C SER A 150 -10.57 -8.90 6.22
N ASP A 151 -11.48 -9.62 5.57
CA ASP A 151 -11.44 -11.09 5.51
C ASP A 151 -10.20 -11.59 4.78
N GLU A 152 -9.83 -10.94 3.69
CA GLU A 152 -8.65 -11.26 2.90
C GLU A 152 -7.35 -11.08 3.70
N VAL A 153 -7.32 -10.06 4.56
CA VAL A 153 -6.16 -9.79 5.44
C VAL A 153 -6.09 -10.80 6.58
N ARG A 154 -7.23 -11.19 7.14
CA ARG A 154 -7.32 -12.24 8.15
C ARG A 154 -6.79 -13.57 7.61
N ASP A 155 -7.24 -13.96 6.42
CA ASP A 155 -6.80 -15.18 5.75
C ASP A 155 -5.30 -15.15 5.48
N PHE A 156 -4.77 -14.02 5.01
CA PHE A 156 -3.34 -13.82 4.78
C PHE A 156 -2.52 -14.00 6.06
N LEU A 157 -2.90 -13.36 7.15
CA LEU A 157 -2.22 -13.48 8.43
C LEU A 157 -2.26 -14.91 8.98
N ALA A 158 -3.43 -15.56 8.90
CA ALA A 158 -3.61 -16.95 9.35
C ALA A 158 -2.71 -17.92 8.55
N TRP A 159 -2.50 -17.64 7.27
CA TRP A 159 -1.66 -18.41 6.39
C TRP A 159 -0.18 -18.07 6.55
N TYR A 160 0.21 -16.79 6.69
CA TYR A 160 1.61 -16.36 6.67
C TYR A 160 2.32 -16.60 8.02
N ALA A 161 1.67 -16.29 9.15
CA ALA A 161 2.30 -16.33 10.47
C ALA A 161 2.88 -17.70 10.85
N PRO A 162 2.28 -18.86 10.47
CA PRO A 162 2.87 -20.18 10.74
C PRO A 162 4.19 -20.46 10.04
N HIS A 163 4.60 -19.66 9.05
CA HIS A 163 5.90 -19.82 8.39
C HIS A 163 7.06 -19.16 9.17
N GLN A 164 6.77 -18.47 10.28
CA GLN A 164 7.79 -17.93 11.17
C GLN A 164 8.61 -19.07 11.81
N ARG A 165 9.93 -18.90 11.92
CA ARG A 165 10.80 -19.85 12.61
C ARG A 165 10.62 -19.77 14.14
N ASP A 166 11.05 -20.82 14.83
CA ASP A 166 10.97 -20.90 16.30
C ASP A 166 11.79 -19.82 17.01
N ASP A 167 12.90 -19.37 16.39
CA ASP A 167 13.74 -18.28 16.89
C ASP A 167 13.12 -16.89 16.66
N GLY A 168 11.96 -16.82 16.02
CA GLY A 168 11.24 -15.58 15.76
C GLY A 168 11.55 -14.94 14.39
N PHE A 169 12.46 -15.53 13.61
CA PHE A 169 12.75 -14.98 12.28
C PHE A 169 11.53 -15.11 11.35
N VAL A 170 11.11 -14.00 10.79
CA VAL A 170 10.01 -13.93 9.82
C VAL A 170 10.61 -14.03 8.42
N PRO A 171 10.16 -14.97 7.55
CA PRO A 171 10.68 -15.06 6.19
C PRO A 171 10.38 -13.78 5.41
N CYS A 172 11.23 -13.41 4.47
CA CYS A 172 10.96 -12.27 3.61
C CYS A 172 9.79 -12.53 2.65
N ALA A 173 9.67 -13.78 2.18
CA ALA A 173 8.60 -14.20 1.29
C ALA A 173 8.23 -15.68 1.50
N VAL A 174 7.03 -16.05 1.06
CA VAL A 174 6.56 -17.44 1.03
C VAL A 174 5.97 -17.73 -0.35
N ASP A 175 6.36 -18.85 -0.95
CA ASP A 175 5.79 -19.36 -2.20
C ASP A 175 5.48 -20.87 -2.13
N ARG A 176 5.18 -21.49 -3.25
CA ARG A 176 4.87 -22.95 -3.32
C ARG A 176 6.04 -23.86 -2.92
N ARG A 177 7.28 -23.33 -2.88
CA ARG A 177 8.49 -24.06 -2.45
C ARG A 177 8.70 -23.93 -0.94
N GLY A 178 7.97 -23.03 -0.27
CA GLY A 178 8.09 -22.73 1.13
C GLY A 178 8.61 -21.30 1.39
N PRO A 179 9.04 -21.04 2.65
CA PRO A 179 9.55 -19.74 3.05
C PRO A 179 10.95 -19.46 2.48
N ASP A 180 11.18 -18.21 2.10
CA ASP A 180 12.48 -17.66 1.71
C ASP A 180 13.13 -16.97 2.91
N TRP A 181 14.36 -17.33 3.20
CA TRP A 181 15.12 -16.87 4.36
C TRP A 181 16.19 -15.83 4.00
N LEU A 182 16.02 -15.13 2.87
CA LEU A 182 16.84 -13.95 2.58
C LEU A 182 16.76 -12.99 3.76
N VAL A 183 17.91 -12.48 4.18
CA VAL A 183 17.99 -11.60 5.35
C VAL A 183 17.46 -10.22 4.98
N GLU A 184 16.24 -9.96 5.38
CA GLU A 184 15.55 -8.67 5.30
C GLU A 184 14.91 -8.42 6.67
N HIS A 185 15.41 -7.41 7.39
CA HIS A 185 15.01 -7.19 8.78
C HIS A 185 13.69 -6.44 8.93
N ASP A 186 13.20 -5.82 7.88
CA ASP A 186 11.88 -5.19 7.82
C ASP A 186 10.72 -6.19 8.06
N SER A 187 10.93 -7.45 7.65
CA SER A 187 9.92 -8.52 7.71
C SER A 187 9.30 -8.70 9.09
N HIS A 188 10.11 -8.57 10.14
CA HIS A 188 9.67 -8.76 11.53
C HIS A 188 8.65 -7.69 11.93
N GLY A 189 8.98 -6.42 11.66
CA GLY A 189 8.09 -5.29 11.93
C GLY A 189 6.82 -5.32 11.09
N GLN A 190 6.94 -5.73 9.83
CA GLN A 190 5.82 -5.82 8.89
C GLN A 190 4.77 -6.86 9.28
N LEU A 191 5.19 -8.01 9.81
CA LEU A 191 4.24 -9.01 10.34
C LEU A 191 3.43 -8.44 11.50
N VAL A 192 4.11 -7.80 12.45
CA VAL A 192 3.45 -7.20 13.63
C VAL A 192 2.54 -6.05 13.24
N PHE A 193 2.99 -5.18 12.33
CA PHE A 193 2.18 -4.09 11.76
C PHE A 193 0.90 -4.63 11.12
N THR A 194 1.00 -5.67 10.29
CA THR A 194 -0.16 -6.23 9.59
C THR A 194 -1.19 -6.77 10.59
N LEU A 195 -0.75 -7.44 11.66
CA LEU A 195 -1.62 -7.92 12.72
C LEU A 195 -2.28 -6.77 13.49
N ALA A 196 -1.52 -5.73 13.81
CA ALA A 196 -2.04 -4.56 14.53
C ALA A 196 -3.05 -3.76 13.68
N GLU A 197 -2.75 -3.54 12.40
CA GLU A 197 -3.69 -2.90 11.47
C GLU A 197 -4.97 -3.72 11.37
N TYR A 198 -4.88 -5.04 11.16
CA TYR A 198 -6.06 -5.90 11.14
C TYR A 198 -6.90 -5.74 12.42
N PHE A 199 -6.26 -5.78 13.59
CA PHE A 199 -6.95 -5.62 14.87
C PHE A 199 -7.62 -4.25 15.00
N ARG A 200 -6.96 -3.16 14.62
CA ARG A 200 -7.52 -1.79 14.69
C ARG A 200 -8.77 -1.64 13.83
N PHE A 201 -8.77 -2.23 12.64
CA PHE A 201 -9.91 -2.15 11.71
C PHE A 201 -11.03 -3.12 12.03
N SER A 202 -10.72 -4.34 12.48
CA SER A 202 -11.72 -5.40 12.72
C SER A 202 -12.24 -5.46 14.16
N GLY A 203 -11.41 -5.08 15.13
CA GLY A 203 -11.67 -5.32 16.55
C GLY A 203 -11.60 -6.80 16.97
N ASP A 204 -11.12 -7.71 16.10
CA ASP A 204 -11.05 -9.15 16.35
C ASP A 204 -9.95 -9.49 17.37
N ARG A 205 -10.32 -9.37 18.64
CA ARG A 205 -9.43 -9.60 19.78
C ARG A 205 -8.97 -11.06 19.87
N ASP A 206 -9.86 -12.00 19.55
CA ASP A 206 -9.54 -13.43 19.67
C ASP A 206 -8.50 -13.84 18.64
N PHE A 207 -8.62 -13.37 17.40
CA PHE A 207 -7.62 -13.61 16.38
C PHE A 207 -6.29 -12.92 16.69
N ALA A 208 -6.32 -11.69 17.19
CA ALA A 208 -5.11 -10.99 17.63
C ALA A 208 -4.42 -11.73 18.78
N ALA A 209 -5.18 -12.25 19.76
CA ALA A 209 -4.64 -13.06 20.84
C ALA A 209 -4.03 -14.38 20.37
N ALA A 210 -4.64 -15.03 19.36
CA ALA A 210 -4.12 -16.27 18.77
C ALA A 210 -2.76 -16.06 18.08
N LEU A 211 -2.54 -14.92 17.42
CA LEU A 211 -1.28 -14.59 16.74
C LEU A 211 -0.29 -13.79 17.61
N TRP A 212 -0.69 -13.35 18.79
CA TRP A 212 0.17 -12.62 19.72
C TRP A 212 1.50 -13.32 20.04
N PRO A 213 1.55 -14.67 20.25
CA PRO A 213 2.83 -15.37 20.43
C PRO A 213 3.79 -15.21 19.25
N ALA A 214 3.30 -15.17 18.01
CA ALA A 214 4.13 -14.94 16.84
C ALA A 214 4.67 -13.50 16.82
N ALA A 215 3.84 -12.50 17.12
CA ALA A 215 4.27 -11.11 17.24
C ALA A 215 5.37 -10.95 18.30
N LYS A 216 5.21 -11.56 19.48
CA LYS A 216 6.25 -11.53 20.54
C LYS A 216 7.58 -12.12 20.09
N ARG A 217 7.56 -13.26 19.37
CA ARG A 217 8.79 -13.86 18.84
C ARG A 217 9.47 -12.95 17.80
N ALA A 218 8.69 -12.29 16.94
CA ALA A 218 9.24 -11.34 15.95
C ALA A 218 9.92 -10.16 16.67
N ILE A 219 9.32 -9.61 17.73
CA ILE A 219 9.94 -8.54 18.53
C ILE A 219 11.20 -9.04 19.26
N ALA A 220 11.19 -10.22 19.86
CA ALA A 220 12.37 -10.79 20.50
C ALA A 220 13.53 -10.97 19.51
N GLN A 221 13.23 -11.34 18.27
CA GLN A 221 14.24 -11.39 17.19
C GLN A 221 14.82 -10.01 16.88
N LEU A 222 13.99 -8.97 16.77
CA LEU A 222 14.46 -7.59 16.60
C LEU A 222 15.37 -7.13 17.75
N GLU A 223 14.99 -7.44 19.01
CA GLU A 223 15.83 -7.14 20.18
C GLU A 223 17.18 -7.85 20.11
N SER A 224 17.19 -9.14 19.75
CA SER A 224 18.42 -9.92 19.57
C SER A 224 19.33 -9.36 18.49
N LEU A 225 18.76 -9.00 17.33
CA LEU A 225 19.49 -8.39 16.22
C LEU A 225 20.11 -7.05 16.64
N ARG A 226 19.32 -6.17 17.24
CA ARG A 226 19.76 -4.86 17.73
C ARG A 226 20.87 -4.98 18.77
N ALA A 227 20.78 -5.95 19.69
CA ALA A 227 21.80 -6.17 20.74
C ALA A 227 23.19 -6.41 20.14
N THR A 228 23.29 -6.97 18.93
CA THR A 228 24.57 -7.19 18.24
C THR A 228 25.26 -5.88 17.84
N ARG A 229 24.55 -4.75 17.78
CA ARG A 229 25.06 -3.42 17.45
C ARG A 229 25.12 -2.50 18.68
N GLN A 230 24.80 -2.99 19.87
CA GLN A 230 24.89 -2.24 21.14
C GLN A 230 26.17 -2.54 21.93
N THR A 231 27.24 -2.96 21.25
CA THR A 231 28.52 -3.25 21.87
C THR A 231 29.43 -2.02 21.94
N PRO A 232 30.47 -2.01 22.80
CA PRO A 232 31.43 -0.90 22.89
C PRO A 232 32.12 -0.54 21.57
N GLU A 233 32.28 -1.53 20.68
CA GLU A 233 32.89 -1.35 19.35
C GLU A 233 32.14 -0.30 18.53
N PHE A 234 30.80 -0.33 18.55
CA PHE A 234 29.96 0.62 17.81
C PHE A 234 29.86 2.00 18.43
N LYS A 235 30.52 2.24 19.60
CA LYS A 235 30.55 3.57 20.23
C LYS A 235 31.72 4.43 19.78
N THR A 236 32.60 3.92 18.92
CA THR A 236 33.71 4.70 18.36
C THR A 236 33.19 5.76 17.38
N PRO A 237 33.94 6.86 17.15
CA PRO A 237 33.50 7.91 16.22
C PRO A 237 33.19 7.39 14.81
N GLU A 238 33.94 6.39 14.34
CA GLU A 238 33.83 5.80 12.99
C GLU A 238 32.58 4.91 12.84
N LEU A 239 32.18 4.22 13.92
CA LEU A 239 31.11 3.23 13.91
C LEU A 239 29.82 3.72 14.59
N ARG A 240 29.83 4.91 15.22
CA ARG A 240 28.70 5.42 16.01
C ARG A 240 27.37 5.48 15.23
N ALA A 241 27.46 5.69 13.92
CA ALA A 241 26.28 5.70 13.06
C ALA A 241 25.58 4.33 12.94
N ARG A 242 26.26 3.23 13.35
CA ARG A 242 25.69 1.88 13.36
C ARG A 242 25.22 1.43 14.75
N PHE A 243 25.52 2.22 15.79
CA PHE A 243 25.20 1.86 17.17
C PHE A 243 23.68 1.72 17.36
N GLY A 244 23.25 0.57 17.88
CA GLY A 244 21.87 0.30 18.25
C GLY A 244 20.90 0.11 17.09
N LEU A 245 21.36 0.10 15.83
CA LEU A 245 20.57 -0.25 14.65
C LEU A 245 20.39 -1.76 14.51
N LEU A 246 19.55 -2.17 13.57
CA LEU A 246 19.56 -3.55 13.06
C LEU A 246 20.82 -3.80 12.25
N PRO A 247 21.32 -5.06 12.17
CA PRO A 247 22.49 -5.41 11.38
C PRO A 247 22.30 -5.17 9.88
N GLU A 248 23.39 -5.34 9.12
CA GLU A 248 23.37 -5.27 7.67
C GLU A 248 22.43 -6.34 7.09
N SER A 249 21.63 -5.95 6.12
CA SER A 249 20.67 -6.79 5.41
C SER A 249 20.59 -6.46 3.92
N ALA A 250 19.95 -7.34 3.14
CA ALA A 250 19.52 -7.01 1.78
C ALA A 250 18.39 -5.99 1.77
N SER A 251 17.76 -5.76 2.95
CA SER A 251 16.60 -4.88 3.12
C SER A 251 15.51 -5.21 2.08
N HIS A 252 14.86 -4.22 1.52
CA HIS A 252 13.84 -4.37 0.48
C HIS A 252 14.41 -4.84 -0.89
N GLU A 253 15.37 -5.77 -0.89
CA GLU A 253 16.13 -6.24 -2.05
C GLU A 253 16.98 -5.14 -2.75
N GLY A 254 16.99 -3.93 -2.22
CA GLY A 254 17.78 -2.82 -2.77
C GLY A 254 19.28 -2.97 -2.57
N TYR A 255 19.70 -3.79 -1.59
CA TYR A 255 21.10 -3.95 -1.20
C TYR A 255 21.59 -5.41 -1.30
N LEU A 256 21.03 -6.19 -2.24
CA LEU A 256 21.37 -7.61 -2.45
C LEU A 256 22.86 -7.84 -2.68
N ALA A 257 23.51 -6.97 -3.47
CA ALA A 257 24.93 -7.14 -3.82
C ALA A 257 25.88 -6.77 -2.68
N GLN A 258 25.46 -5.90 -1.79
CA GLN A 258 26.22 -5.42 -0.65
C GLN A 258 25.25 -5.02 0.47
N PRO A 259 24.96 -5.90 1.43
CA PRO A 259 24.12 -5.61 2.57
C PRO A 259 24.59 -4.40 3.37
N VAL A 260 23.65 -3.61 3.88
CA VAL A 260 23.89 -2.34 4.60
C VAL A 260 23.01 -2.24 5.84
N HIS A 261 23.34 -1.30 6.74
CA HIS A 261 22.42 -0.85 7.78
C HIS A 261 21.39 0.08 7.11
N ALA A 262 20.22 -0.47 6.79
CA ALA A 262 19.16 0.22 6.05
C ALA A 262 18.15 0.86 7.01
N TYR A 263 17.93 2.17 6.89
CA TYR A 263 16.92 2.86 7.72
C TYR A 263 15.48 2.42 7.42
N TRP A 264 15.23 1.88 6.24
CA TRP A 264 13.96 1.23 5.92
C TRP A 264 13.64 0.11 6.92
N ASP A 265 14.60 -0.77 7.20
CA ASP A 265 14.43 -1.87 8.15
C ASP A 265 14.16 -1.34 9.57
N ASP A 266 14.93 -0.33 9.99
CA ASP A 266 14.79 0.29 11.30
C ASP A 266 13.42 0.99 11.45
N PHE A 267 12.91 1.67 10.41
CA PHE A 267 11.58 2.27 10.45
C PHE A 267 10.47 1.24 10.60
N TRP A 268 10.55 0.13 9.86
CA TRP A 268 9.58 -0.96 10.02
C TRP A 268 9.67 -1.64 11.39
N ALA A 269 10.87 -1.81 11.93
CA ALA A 269 11.06 -2.34 13.28
C ALA A 269 10.47 -1.41 14.33
N LEU A 270 10.73 -0.09 14.25
CA LEU A 270 10.12 0.91 15.15
C LEU A 270 8.58 0.83 15.09
N ARG A 271 8.03 0.77 13.88
CA ARG A 271 6.57 0.61 13.72
C ARG A 271 6.08 -0.66 14.37
N GLY A 272 6.71 -1.81 14.11
CA GLY A 272 6.32 -3.09 14.68
C GLY A 272 6.38 -3.13 16.21
N ILE A 273 7.40 -2.50 16.82
CA ILE A 273 7.52 -2.43 18.29
C ILE A 273 6.41 -1.54 18.88
N ALA A 274 6.12 -0.39 18.28
CA ALA A 274 5.02 0.48 18.70
C ALA A 274 3.68 -0.25 18.62
N ASP A 275 3.43 -0.94 17.51
CA ASP A 275 2.23 -1.73 17.26
C ASP A 275 2.10 -2.90 18.27
N ALA A 276 3.20 -3.57 18.59
CA ALA A 276 3.22 -4.62 19.60
C ALA A 276 2.88 -4.08 21.00
N SER A 277 3.36 -2.88 21.36
CA SER A 277 3.00 -2.23 22.63
C SER A 277 1.50 -1.95 22.72
N GLU A 278 0.89 -1.49 21.63
CA GLU A 278 -0.55 -1.26 21.58
C GLU A 278 -1.35 -2.56 21.66
N LEU A 279 -0.94 -3.59 20.90
CA LEU A 279 -1.56 -4.92 20.98
C LEU A 279 -1.47 -5.52 22.38
N ALA A 280 -0.31 -5.45 23.05
CA ALA A 280 -0.15 -5.90 24.42
C ALA A 280 -1.15 -5.23 25.36
N ARG A 281 -1.28 -3.90 25.27
CA ARG A 281 -2.24 -3.13 26.07
C ARG A 281 -3.68 -3.54 25.76
N ALA A 282 -4.03 -3.69 24.49
CA ALA A 282 -5.35 -4.13 24.06
C ALA A 282 -5.68 -5.55 24.54
N LEU A 283 -4.69 -6.44 24.60
CA LEU A 283 -4.85 -7.81 25.08
C LEU A 283 -4.80 -7.93 26.62
N GLY A 284 -4.49 -6.85 27.34
CA GLY A 284 -4.51 -6.79 28.80
C GLY A 284 -3.16 -7.07 29.46
N ASP A 285 -2.07 -7.11 28.68
CA ASP A 285 -0.69 -7.27 29.18
C ASP A 285 -0.03 -5.89 29.32
N ALA A 286 -0.39 -5.17 30.39
CA ALA A 286 0.10 -3.81 30.64
C ALA A 286 1.61 -3.77 30.87
N GLY A 287 2.18 -4.79 31.56
CA GLY A 287 3.62 -4.84 31.81
C GLY A 287 4.43 -4.98 30.52
N GLU A 288 4.00 -5.85 29.60
CA GLU A 288 4.64 -5.99 28.30
C GLU A 288 4.44 -4.73 27.43
N ALA A 289 3.27 -4.09 27.50
CA ALA A 289 3.02 -2.84 26.79
C ALA A 289 3.99 -1.73 27.23
N GLU A 290 4.25 -1.57 28.52
CA GLU A 290 5.22 -0.59 29.04
C GLU A 290 6.66 -0.95 28.65
N ARG A 291 7.04 -2.22 28.73
CA ARG A 291 8.36 -2.71 28.30
C ARG A 291 8.61 -2.40 26.84
N LEU A 292 7.64 -2.69 25.97
CA LEU A 292 7.74 -2.44 24.52
C LEU A 292 7.74 -0.94 24.17
N ALA A 293 7.01 -0.12 24.91
CA ALA A 293 7.08 1.33 24.74
C ALA A 293 8.49 1.87 25.08
N ALA A 294 9.09 1.40 26.19
CA ALA A 294 10.46 1.77 26.54
C ALA A 294 11.49 1.27 25.51
N LEU A 295 11.31 0.06 24.97
CA LEU A 295 12.15 -0.47 23.89
C LEU A 295 12.04 0.39 22.64
N HIS A 296 10.83 0.77 22.23
CA HIS A 296 10.59 1.66 21.10
C HIS A 296 11.33 2.99 21.28
N ASP A 297 11.18 3.65 22.41
CA ASP A 297 11.79 4.96 22.68
C ASP A 297 13.33 4.90 22.66
N ALA A 298 13.89 3.83 23.24
CA ALA A 298 15.35 3.62 23.22
C ALA A 298 15.85 3.33 21.80
N PHE A 299 15.12 2.54 21.02
CA PHE A 299 15.52 2.25 19.65
C PHE A 299 15.34 3.49 18.73
N ALA A 300 14.25 4.22 18.88
CA ALA A 300 14.03 5.46 18.15
C ALA A 300 15.14 6.49 18.42
N ALA A 301 15.60 6.62 19.66
CA ALA A 301 16.72 7.50 20.00
C ALA A 301 18.00 7.12 19.23
N ASP A 302 18.33 5.81 19.17
CA ASP A 302 19.50 5.32 18.44
C ASP A 302 19.37 5.54 16.92
N VAL A 303 18.21 5.25 16.32
CA VAL A 303 17.96 5.41 14.88
C VAL A 303 18.10 6.88 14.46
N TYR A 304 17.46 7.82 15.18
CA TYR A 304 17.55 9.23 14.81
C TYR A 304 18.92 9.86 15.10
N ALA A 305 19.63 9.37 16.13
CA ALA A 305 21.03 9.73 16.36
C ALA A 305 21.94 9.22 15.23
N SER A 306 21.69 8.01 14.73
CA SER A 306 22.41 7.42 13.59
C SER A 306 22.19 8.25 12.32
N ILE A 307 20.94 8.61 11.99
CA ILE A 307 20.64 9.45 10.82
C ILE A 307 21.40 10.78 10.90
N ALA A 308 21.39 11.44 12.06
CA ALA A 308 22.13 12.69 12.26
C ALA A 308 23.65 12.49 12.10
N ALA A 309 24.20 11.40 12.66
CA ALA A 309 25.61 11.06 12.54
C ALA A 309 26.00 10.75 11.09
N THR A 310 25.16 10.03 10.34
CA THR A 310 25.42 9.73 8.92
C THR A 310 25.40 11.01 8.08
N ILE A 311 24.44 11.89 8.29
CA ILE A 311 24.37 13.21 7.63
C ILE A 311 25.68 14.01 7.89
N GLU A 312 26.14 14.06 9.14
CA GLU A 312 27.35 14.76 9.53
C GLU A 312 28.59 14.12 8.90
N GLN A 313 28.78 12.79 9.05
CA GLN A 313 29.95 12.05 8.58
C GLN A 313 30.09 12.07 7.05
N ARG A 314 28.97 12.02 6.34
CA ARG A 314 28.93 12.03 4.87
C ARG A 314 28.81 13.42 4.27
N SER A 315 28.59 14.45 5.10
CA SER A 315 28.37 15.84 4.66
C SER A 315 27.27 15.96 3.60
N ILE A 316 26.14 15.24 3.81
CA ILE A 316 24.98 15.21 2.91
C ILE A 316 23.87 16.12 3.44
N PRO A 317 23.04 16.74 2.56
CA PRO A 317 21.97 17.63 2.99
C PRO A 317 20.61 16.96 3.15
N TYR A 318 20.49 15.67 2.93
CA TYR A 318 19.24 14.90 2.88
C TYR A 318 19.18 13.79 3.93
N VAL A 319 18.00 13.19 4.11
CA VAL A 319 17.82 11.98 4.91
C VAL A 319 18.33 10.78 4.11
N PRO A 320 19.35 10.05 4.60
CA PRO A 320 19.93 8.92 3.87
C PRO A 320 19.04 7.66 3.91
N GLY A 321 19.14 6.81 2.90
CA GLY A 321 18.51 5.49 2.87
C GLY A 321 19.26 4.44 3.69
N SER A 322 20.58 4.57 3.81
CA SER A 322 21.45 3.65 4.55
C SER A 322 22.66 4.35 5.17
N VAL A 323 23.35 3.67 6.12
CA VAL A 323 24.57 4.20 6.74
C VAL A 323 25.75 4.15 5.77
N GLU A 324 25.96 3.00 5.11
CA GLU A 324 27.14 2.74 4.28
C GLU A 324 27.14 3.54 2.99
N TRP A 325 26.03 3.54 2.29
CA TRP A 325 25.93 4.23 1.00
C TRP A 325 25.49 5.69 1.15
N ALA A 326 24.78 6.00 2.24
CA ALA A 326 24.18 7.31 2.46
C ALA A 326 23.42 7.79 1.20
N ASP A 327 22.74 6.86 0.55
CA ASP A 327 22.05 7.03 -0.71
C ASP A 327 20.84 7.93 -0.56
N PHE A 328 20.49 8.62 -1.65
CA PHE A 328 19.32 9.46 -1.72
C PHE A 328 18.08 8.62 -2.02
N ASP A 329 17.30 8.30 -0.98
CA ASP A 329 16.08 7.51 -1.10
C ASP A 329 14.86 8.21 -0.44
N PRO A 330 14.16 9.07 -1.19
CA PRO A 330 12.94 9.70 -0.69
C PRO A 330 11.79 8.69 -0.48
N THR A 331 11.84 7.51 -1.11
CA THR A 331 10.80 6.48 -0.95
C THR A 331 10.94 5.75 0.38
N ALA A 332 12.14 5.43 0.83
CA ALA A 332 12.40 4.94 2.18
C ALA A 332 12.10 6.01 3.23
N THR A 333 12.51 7.28 2.98
CA THR A 333 12.19 8.41 3.86
C THR A 333 10.68 8.58 4.05
N SER A 334 9.84 8.32 3.01
CA SER A 334 8.40 8.43 3.15
C SER A 334 7.80 7.41 4.14
N THR A 335 8.45 6.26 4.38
CA THR A 335 8.05 5.31 5.42
C THR A 335 8.19 5.92 6.82
N ALA A 336 9.27 6.66 7.08
CA ALA A 336 9.40 7.39 8.33
C ALA A 336 8.29 8.44 8.51
N VAL A 337 7.90 9.13 7.44
CA VAL A 337 6.88 10.19 7.49
C VAL A 337 5.46 9.61 7.62
N THR A 338 5.15 8.54 6.87
CA THR A 338 3.77 8.03 6.77
C THR A 338 3.48 6.86 7.71
N THR A 339 4.41 5.90 7.82
CA THR A 339 4.20 4.66 8.57
C THR A 339 4.55 4.82 10.04
N THR A 340 5.63 5.55 10.35
CA THR A 340 6.06 5.77 11.74
C THR A 340 5.62 7.11 12.33
N ASP A 341 4.99 8.00 11.53
CA ASP A 341 4.61 9.37 11.92
C ASP A 341 5.78 10.18 12.53
N ALA A 342 7.00 9.94 12.07
CA ALA A 342 8.22 10.48 12.69
C ALA A 342 8.81 11.68 11.96
N ALA A 343 8.01 12.42 11.21
CA ALA A 343 8.48 13.61 10.47
C ALA A 343 9.16 14.65 11.37
N ASP A 344 8.68 14.83 12.59
CA ASP A 344 9.19 15.75 13.60
C ASP A 344 10.47 15.25 14.30
N ARG A 345 10.82 13.96 14.14
CA ARG A 345 12.03 13.35 14.68
C ARG A 345 13.22 13.44 13.71
N LEU A 346 12.94 13.59 12.42
CA LEU A 346 13.96 13.76 11.39
C LEU A 346 14.52 15.18 11.40
N PRO A 347 15.82 15.40 11.04
CA PRO A 347 16.38 16.75 10.92
C PRO A 347 15.57 17.58 9.91
N PRO A 348 14.92 18.69 10.32
CA PRO A 348 13.93 19.38 9.47
C PRO A 348 14.52 19.90 8.15
N ALA A 349 15.76 20.39 8.18
CA ALA A 349 16.44 20.88 6.97
C ALA A 349 16.72 19.75 5.98
N ALA A 350 17.15 18.58 6.47
CA ALA A 350 17.42 17.42 5.62
C ALA A 350 16.12 16.85 5.04
N LEU A 351 15.06 16.78 5.84
CA LEU A 351 13.74 16.33 5.38
C LEU A 351 13.18 17.27 4.30
N ALA A 352 13.26 18.57 4.51
CA ALA A 352 12.83 19.56 3.52
C ALA A 352 13.61 19.41 2.22
N TRP A 353 14.95 19.33 2.30
CA TRP A 353 15.83 19.19 1.15
C TRP A 353 15.54 17.88 0.37
N THR A 354 15.29 16.76 1.06
CA THR A 354 14.96 15.46 0.45
C THR A 354 13.79 15.60 -0.51
N TYR A 355 12.70 16.22 -0.08
CA TYR A 355 11.51 16.36 -0.93
C TYR A 355 11.62 17.51 -1.95
N ASP A 356 12.40 18.56 -1.68
CA ASP A 356 12.67 19.62 -2.65
C ASP A 356 13.49 19.08 -3.84
N GLU A 357 14.53 18.28 -3.57
CA GLU A 357 15.35 17.69 -4.63
C GLU A 357 14.58 16.59 -5.39
N TYR A 358 13.78 15.77 -4.67
CA TYR A 358 12.88 14.81 -5.32
C TYR A 358 11.93 15.50 -6.32
N LEU A 359 11.24 16.55 -5.90
CA LEU A 359 10.32 17.31 -6.76
C LEU A 359 11.03 17.98 -7.92
N LYS A 360 12.23 18.49 -7.71
CA LYS A 360 13.07 19.05 -8.77
C LYS A 360 13.43 17.99 -9.81
N GLY A 361 13.83 16.78 -9.37
CA GLY A 361 14.09 15.64 -10.25
C GLY A 361 12.84 15.21 -11.04
N LEU A 362 11.68 15.11 -10.39
CA LEU A 362 10.39 14.83 -11.04
C LEU A 362 10.06 15.85 -12.13
N ARG A 363 10.22 17.14 -11.83
CA ARG A 363 9.93 18.22 -12.79
C ARG A 363 10.86 18.19 -13.99
N LYS A 364 12.14 17.94 -13.80
CA LYS A 364 13.12 17.76 -14.88
C LYS A 364 12.80 16.55 -15.75
N ARG A 365 12.35 15.45 -15.15
CA ARG A 365 11.87 14.26 -15.88
C ARG A 365 10.63 14.61 -16.72
N LYS A 366 9.65 15.31 -16.15
CA LYS A 366 8.42 15.74 -16.84
C LYS A 366 8.70 16.70 -18.01
N SER A 367 9.62 17.65 -17.84
CA SER A 367 9.96 18.63 -18.89
C SER A 367 10.87 18.08 -19.98
N GLY A 368 11.49 16.90 -19.77
CA GLY A 368 12.49 16.34 -20.66
C GLY A 368 13.87 17.01 -20.56
N GLU A 369 14.10 17.85 -19.51
CA GLU A 369 15.41 18.48 -19.25
C GLU A 369 16.47 17.45 -18.87
N THR A 370 16.07 16.38 -18.16
CA THR A 370 16.95 15.26 -17.82
C THR A 370 16.66 14.08 -18.72
N ASP A 371 17.71 13.53 -19.34
CA ASP A 371 17.62 12.24 -20.01
C ASP A 371 17.49 11.13 -18.96
N TRP A 372 16.43 10.33 -19.08
CA TRP A 372 16.13 9.25 -18.15
C TRP A 372 15.75 7.99 -18.90
N ASN A 373 16.14 6.83 -18.38
CA ASN A 373 15.81 5.53 -18.97
C ASN A 373 14.58 4.90 -18.35
N ASN A 374 14.53 4.88 -17.01
CA ASN A 374 13.42 4.33 -16.24
C ASN A 374 13.32 5.01 -14.87
N TYR A 375 12.21 4.77 -14.19
CA TYR A 375 12.01 5.06 -12.79
C TYR A 375 11.16 3.96 -12.15
N THR A 376 11.17 3.86 -10.83
CA THR A 376 10.29 2.95 -10.12
C THR A 376 9.00 3.64 -9.70
N ALA A 377 7.85 3.01 -9.94
CA ALA A 377 6.55 3.56 -9.56
C ALA A 377 6.31 3.54 -8.03
N TYR A 378 7.23 2.99 -7.22
CA TYR A 378 7.23 3.17 -5.76
C TYR A 378 7.33 4.64 -5.34
N GLU A 379 7.79 5.54 -6.21
CA GLU A 379 7.74 6.99 -5.98
C GLU A 379 6.33 7.51 -5.65
N ILE A 380 5.27 6.78 -6.00
CA ILE A 380 3.87 7.08 -5.65
C ILE A 380 3.68 7.27 -4.13
N ARG A 381 4.42 6.53 -3.31
CA ARG A 381 4.43 6.61 -1.84
C ARG A 381 4.78 8.01 -1.33
N ASN A 382 5.61 8.78 -2.06
CA ASN A 382 5.95 10.15 -1.72
C ASN A 382 4.73 11.09 -1.69
N LEU A 383 3.63 10.75 -2.38
CA LEU A 383 2.40 11.53 -2.33
C LEU A 383 1.85 11.62 -0.90
N GLY A 384 1.78 10.48 -0.20
CA GLY A 384 1.34 10.44 1.20
C GLY A 384 2.24 11.28 2.13
N ALA A 385 3.56 11.22 1.93
CA ALA A 385 4.52 12.03 2.68
C ALA A 385 4.33 13.53 2.42
N LEU A 386 4.17 13.93 1.16
CA LEU A 386 3.91 15.33 0.79
C LEU A 386 2.64 15.87 1.45
N VAL A 387 1.57 15.05 1.52
CA VAL A 387 0.33 15.43 2.23
C VAL A 387 0.62 15.68 3.71
N ARG A 388 1.28 14.74 4.40
CA ARG A 388 1.59 14.87 5.84
C ARG A 388 2.50 16.05 6.13
N LEU A 389 3.41 16.40 5.20
CA LEU A 389 4.27 17.57 5.27
C LEU A 389 3.58 18.89 4.89
N GLY A 390 2.26 18.87 4.60
CA GLY A 390 1.50 20.06 4.22
C GLY A 390 1.79 20.59 2.81
N ARG A 391 2.48 19.80 1.97
CA ARG A 391 2.86 20.17 0.59
C ARG A 391 1.77 19.74 -0.41
N ARG A 392 0.54 20.20 -0.18
CA ARG A 392 -0.66 19.79 -0.94
C ARG A 392 -0.50 19.94 -2.44
N ASP A 393 -0.02 21.08 -2.92
CA ASP A 393 0.10 21.33 -4.37
C ASP A 393 1.13 20.38 -5.02
N ALA A 394 2.23 20.08 -4.33
CA ALA A 394 3.21 19.12 -4.78
C ALA A 394 2.66 17.68 -4.79
N ALA A 395 1.82 17.34 -3.81
CA ALA A 395 1.13 16.05 -3.80
C ALA A 395 0.20 15.89 -5.01
N HIS A 396 -0.54 16.94 -5.38
CA HIS A 396 -1.38 16.93 -6.58
C HIS A 396 -0.55 16.91 -7.87
N GLU A 397 0.58 17.64 -7.93
CA GLU A 397 1.51 17.56 -9.07
C GLU A 397 2.01 16.12 -9.29
N LEU A 398 2.31 15.41 -8.21
CA LEU A 398 2.74 14.01 -8.25
C LEU A 398 1.59 13.09 -8.65
N LEU A 399 0.38 13.29 -8.12
CA LEU A 399 -0.82 12.54 -8.50
C LEU A 399 -1.11 12.66 -9.99
N ASP A 400 -1.08 13.88 -10.53
CA ASP A 400 -1.30 14.15 -11.96
C ASP A 400 -0.24 13.47 -12.83
N PHE A 401 1.02 13.46 -12.39
CA PHE A 401 2.08 12.73 -13.08
C PHE A 401 1.74 11.24 -13.16
N PHE A 402 1.42 10.59 -12.07
CA PHE A 402 1.11 9.16 -12.07
C PHE A 402 -0.17 8.84 -12.86
N LEU A 403 -1.21 9.65 -12.76
CA LEU A 403 -2.42 9.46 -13.56
C LEU A 403 -2.16 9.59 -15.08
N SER A 404 -1.21 10.43 -15.48
CA SER A 404 -0.82 10.57 -16.88
C SER A 404 0.06 9.42 -17.37
N ASP A 405 0.86 8.81 -16.47
CA ASP A 405 1.86 7.77 -16.79
C ASP A 405 1.41 6.34 -16.49
N ARG A 406 0.10 6.07 -16.47
CA ARG A 406 -0.45 4.71 -16.34
C ARG A 406 -0.05 3.85 -17.55
N ARG A 407 0.42 2.62 -17.32
CA ARG A 407 0.97 1.74 -18.38
C ARG A 407 0.57 0.26 -18.18
N PRO A 408 -0.21 -0.31 -19.10
CA PRO A 408 -0.96 0.34 -20.18
C PRO A 408 -2.03 1.28 -19.63
N ARG A 409 -2.23 2.41 -20.25
CA ARG A 409 -3.18 3.41 -19.78
C ARG A 409 -4.61 2.86 -19.68
N ALA A 410 -5.00 2.02 -20.63
CA ALA A 410 -6.32 1.39 -20.66
C ALA A 410 -6.56 0.38 -19.52
N TRP A 411 -5.49 -0.11 -18.88
CA TRP A 411 -5.56 -1.02 -17.73
C TRP A 411 -5.48 -0.28 -16.40
N ASN A 412 -5.32 1.02 -16.44
CA ASN A 412 -5.38 1.92 -15.29
C ASN A 412 -4.40 1.55 -14.16
N GLN A 413 -3.15 1.23 -14.52
CA GLN A 413 -2.14 0.69 -13.62
C GLN A 413 -0.73 1.18 -13.94
N TRP A 414 0.23 0.77 -13.11
CA TRP A 414 1.67 1.04 -13.26
C TRP A 414 2.46 -0.27 -13.15
N PRO A 415 3.52 -0.46 -13.99
CA PRO A 415 4.52 -1.49 -13.74
C PRO A 415 5.41 -1.07 -12.57
N GLU A 416 6.16 -2.01 -12.01
CA GLU A 416 7.17 -1.70 -11.00
C GLU A 416 8.23 -0.74 -11.53
N ILE A 417 8.78 -1.07 -12.70
CA ILE A 417 9.75 -0.24 -13.43
C ILE A 417 9.09 0.34 -14.68
N SER A 418 8.97 1.65 -14.70
CA SER A 418 8.46 2.40 -15.85
C SER A 418 9.60 2.87 -16.73
N TRP A 419 9.74 2.25 -17.92
CA TRP A 419 10.75 2.64 -18.90
C TRP A 419 10.26 3.83 -19.73
N ARG A 420 11.16 4.76 -20.08
CA ARG A 420 10.84 5.88 -20.96
C ARG A 420 10.32 5.39 -22.32
N ASP A 421 11.00 4.42 -22.92
CA ASP A 421 10.49 3.68 -24.06
C ASP A 421 9.56 2.54 -23.58
N PRO A 422 8.25 2.60 -23.87
CA PRO A 422 7.32 1.54 -23.48
C PRO A 422 7.62 0.17 -24.12
N ARG A 423 8.46 0.12 -25.15
CA ARG A 423 8.90 -1.10 -25.84
C ARG A 423 10.27 -1.59 -25.34
N SER A 424 10.84 -0.97 -24.33
CA SER A 424 12.10 -1.42 -23.77
C SER A 424 12.01 -2.90 -23.36
N PRO A 425 13.02 -3.74 -23.70
CA PRO A 425 13.07 -5.13 -23.26
C PRO A 425 13.47 -5.26 -21.79
N GLY A 426 13.69 -4.14 -21.09
CA GLY A 426 14.08 -4.12 -19.68
C GLY A 426 13.02 -4.73 -18.76
N HIS A 427 13.43 -5.04 -17.55
CA HIS A 427 12.54 -5.59 -16.53
C HIS A 427 11.42 -4.62 -16.19
N LEU A 428 10.17 -5.11 -16.16
CA LEU A 428 8.96 -4.34 -15.81
C LEU A 428 8.40 -4.73 -14.44
N GLY A 429 8.83 -5.85 -13.86
CA GLY A 429 8.04 -6.56 -12.87
C GLY A 429 6.82 -7.25 -13.48
N ASP A 430 5.81 -7.52 -12.68
CA ASP A 430 4.53 -8.01 -13.17
C ASP A 430 3.57 -6.85 -13.49
N VAL A 431 2.61 -7.13 -14.37
CA VAL A 431 1.54 -6.22 -14.77
C VAL A 431 0.24 -7.03 -14.74
N PRO A 432 -0.71 -6.71 -13.83
CA PRO A 432 -0.67 -5.62 -12.85
C PRO A 432 0.41 -5.84 -11.79
N HIS A 433 0.89 -4.73 -11.19
CA HIS A 433 1.75 -4.78 -10.01
C HIS A 433 0.95 -4.30 -8.78
N ALA A 434 0.53 -5.26 -7.97
CA ALA A 434 -0.45 -5.03 -6.90
C ALA A 434 0.12 -4.21 -5.73
N TRP A 435 1.42 -4.32 -5.42
CA TRP A 435 2.04 -3.47 -4.41
C TRP A 435 2.01 -1.99 -4.81
N ILE A 436 2.39 -1.66 -6.06
CA ILE A 436 2.27 -0.28 -6.56
C ILE A 436 0.80 0.18 -6.51
N GLY A 437 -0.14 -0.70 -6.87
CA GLY A 437 -1.57 -0.43 -6.75
C GLY A 437 -1.97 -0.10 -5.32
N ALA A 438 -1.48 -0.84 -4.34
CA ALA A 438 -1.74 -0.60 -2.92
C ALA A 438 -1.14 0.72 -2.42
N GLU A 439 0.08 1.07 -2.83
CA GLU A 439 0.68 2.38 -2.52
C GLU A 439 -0.16 3.53 -3.08
N TYR A 440 -0.70 3.35 -4.30
CA TYR A 440 -1.62 4.33 -4.88
C TYR A 440 -2.92 4.46 -4.08
N VAL A 441 -3.52 3.33 -3.66
CA VAL A 441 -4.73 3.34 -2.82
C VAL A 441 -4.48 4.09 -1.52
N LEU A 442 -3.40 3.77 -0.81
CA LEU A 442 -3.03 4.43 0.45
C LEU A 442 -2.77 5.93 0.26
N ALA A 443 -2.06 6.28 -0.82
CA ALA A 443 -1.75 7.66 -1.13
C ALA A 443 -3.00 8.49 -1.43
N VAL A 444 -3.93 7.97 -2.24
CA VAL A 444 -5.18 8.67 -2.59
C VAL A 444 -6.12 8.75 -1.38
N LEU A 445 -6.30 7.67 -0.62
CA LEU A 445 -7.11 7.72 0.61
C LEU A 445 -6.52 8.69 1.63
N GLY A 446 -5.19 8.78 1.72
CA GLY A 446 -4.48 9.74 2.56
C GLY A 446 -4.77 11.22 2.22
N LEU A 447 -5.22 11.53 1.00
CA LEU A 447 -5.70 12.87 0.66
C LEU A 447 -6.98 13.22 1.42
N PHE A 448 -7.85 12.22 1.65
CA PHE A 448 -9.12 12.38 2.33
C PHE A 448 -8.97 12.27 3.84
N ALA A 449 -8.30 11.20 4.32
CA ALA A 449 -8.10 10.97 5.74
C ALA A 449 -6.90 10.06 6.01
N TYR A 450 -6.28 10.25 7.17
CA TYR A 450 -5.29 9.34 7.71
C TYR A 450 -5.28 9.38 9.24
N GLU A 451 -4.97 8.25 9.83
CA GLU A 451 -4.73 8.10 11.25
C GLU A 451 -3.32 8.60 11.57
N ARG A 452 -3.18 9.42 12.61
CA ARG A 452 -1.89 9.86 13.14
C ARG A 452 -1.62 9.13 14.45
N SER A 453 -0.70 8.17 14.42
CA SER A 453 -0.42 7.29 15.56
C SER A 453 0.25 8.04 16.71
N ALA A 454 1.00 9.09 16.42
CA ALA A 454 1.74 9.85 17.43
C ALA A 454 0.83 10.46 18.54
N ASP A 455 -0.38 10.89 18.20
CA ASP A 455 -1.33 11.47 19.17
C ASP A 455 -2.73 10.83 19.12
N GLY A 456 -2.94 9.81 18.29
CA GLY A 456 -4.22 9.14 18.13
C GLY A 456 -5.29 10.01 17.49
N ALA A 457 -4.92 11.00 16.68
CA ALA A 457 -5.86 11.86 15.96
C ALA A 457 -6.23 11.30 14.59
N LEU A 458 -7.46 11.56 14.15
CA LEU A 458 -7.87 11.37 12.76
C LEU A 458 -7.76 12.70 12.03
N VAL A 459 -6.86 12.78 11.05
CA VAL A 459 -6.68 13.98 10.21
C VAL A 459 -7.51 13.82 8.96
N ILE A 460 -8.38 14.81 8.66
CA ILE A 460 -9.27 14.79 7.49
C ILE A 460 -9.05 16.00 6.57
N ALA A 461 -9.29 15.78 5.29
CA ALA A 461 -9.23 16.78 4.21
C ALA A 461 -7.87 17.46 4.01
N HIS A 462 -6.77 16.92 4.57
CA HIS A 462 -5.44 17.54 4.48
C HIS A 462 -4.89 17.60 3.05
N GLY A 463 -5.22 16.59 2.23
CA GLY A 463 -4.81 16.52 0.84
C GLY A 463 -5.83 17.04 -0.17
N ILE A 464 -7.03 17.45 0.23
CA ILE A 464 -8.03 17.97 -0.71
C ILE A 464 -7.56 19.30 -1.29
N SER A 465 -7.60 19.46 -2.64
CA SER A 465 -7.18 20.70 -3.31
C SER A 465 -8.33 21.67 -3.52
N ASN A 466 -7.99 22.96 -3.70
CA ASN A 466 -8.95 23.97 -4.12
C ASN A 466 -9.57 23.63 -5.47
N ALA A 467 -8.80 23.10 -6.41
CA ALA A 467 -9.30 22.72 -7.74
C ALA A 467 -10.41 21.66 -7.67
N TRP A 468 -10.28 20.67 -6.79
CA TRP A 468 -11.33 19.67 -6.56
C TRP A 468 -12.61 20.31 -6.03
N LEU A 469 -12.46 21.22 -5.06
CA LEU A 469 -13.58 21.86 -4.39
C LEU A 469 -14.25 22.93 -5.28
N ASP A 470 -13.49 23.57 -6.17
CA ASP A 470 -14.00 24.52 -7.15
C ASP A 470 -14.78 23.83 -8.28
N ALA A 471 -14.39 22.60 -8.64
CA ALA A 471 -15.12 21.78 -9.61
C ALA A 471 -16.45 21.25 -9.07
N GLY A 472 -16.59 21.08 -7.75
CA GLY A 472 -17.83 20.61 -7.15
C GLY A 472 -17.68 20.12 -5.71
N GLU A 473 -18.69 19.41 -5.23
CA GLU A 473 -18.65 18.75 -3.93
C GLU A 473 -17.63 17.63 -3.92
N VAL A 474 -16.82 17.59 -2.87
CA VAL A 474 -15.91 16.48 -2.57
C VAL A 474 -16.54 15.65 -1.45
N ALA A 475 -16.70 14.35 -1.68
CA ALA A 475 -17.31 13.46 -0.69
C ALA A 475 -16.57 12.12 -0.59
N ILE A 476 -16.53 11.60 0.63
CA ILE A 476 -16.16 10.22 0.91
C ILE A 476 -17.19 9.62 1.87
N ALA A 477 -17.60 8.38 1.63
CA ALA A 477 -18.54 7.67 2.48
C ALA A 477 -18.01 6.28 2.82
N ASP A 478 -18.27 5.90 4.07
CA ASP A 478 -17.98 4.58 4.65
C ASP A 478 -16.50 4.18 4.61
N LEU A 479 -15.57 5.16 4.59
CA LEU A 479 -14.14 4.87 4.68
C LEU A 479 -13.85 4.23 6.05
N PRO A 480 -13.39 2.97 6.09
CA PRO A 480 -12.92 2.36 7.34
C PRO A 480 -11.76 3.15 7.95
N THR A 481 -11.82 3.35 9.25
CA THR A 481 -10.74 3.92 10.07
C THR A 481 -10.59 3.10 11.34
N TRP A 482 -9.54 3.33 12.11
CA TRP A 482 -9.36 2.67 13.43
C TRP A 482 -10.53 2.93 14.39
N TRP A 483 -11.31 3.97 14.15
CA TRP A 483 -12.43 4.36 15.02
C TRP A 483 -13.80 4.16 14.38
N GLY A 484 -13.88 3.38 13.31
CA GLY A 484 -15.12 3.09 12.58
C GLY A 484 -15.22 3.84 11.26
N PRO A 485 -16.36 3.76 10.58
CA PRO A 485 -16.53 4.33 9.25
C PRO A 485 -16.56 5.86 9.30
N LEU A 486 -15.74 6.48 8.45
CA LEU A 486 -15.73 7.93 8.22
C LEU A 486 -16.53 8.26 6.97
N SER A 487 -17.50 9.13 7.11
CA SER A 487 -18.21 9.75 5.98
C SER A 487 -18.20 11.25 6.15
N TYR A 488 -17.82 11.99 5.09
CA TYR A 488 -17.95 13.45 5.10
C TYR A 488 -18.08 14.03 3.70
N THR A 489 -18.60 15.25 3.64
CA THR A 489 -18.66 16.09 2.43
C THR A 489 -18.02 17.43 2.68
N LEU A 490 -17.31 17.95 1.67
CA LEU A 490 -16.86 19.34 1.62
C LEU A 490 -17.56 20.05 0.47
N ARG A 491 -18.09 21.23 0.74
CA ARG A 491 -18.74 22.08 -0.26
C ARG A 491 -18.34 23.54 -0.07
N ARG A 492 -17.98 24.21 -1.16
CA ARG A 492 -17.74 25.65 -1.14
C ARG A 492 -19.08 26.39 -1.06
N ARG A 493 -19.18 27.36 -0.15
CA ARG A 493 -20.33 28.25 0.05
C ARG A 493 -19.94 29.69 -0.29
N GLY A 494 -19.86 30.04 -1.59
CA GLY A 494 -19.34 31.36 -2.01
C GLY A 494 -17.84 31.53 -1.78
N ASP A 495 -17.35 32.78 -1.89
CA ASP A 495 -15.91 33.10 -2.00
C ASP A 495 -15.12 33.06 -0.67
N GLY A 496 -15.75 32.76 0.43
CA GLY A 496 -15.06 32.82 1.75
C GLY A 496 -15.53 31.78 2.73
N GLU A 497 -16.29 30.78 2.30
CA GLU A 497 -16.83 29.77 3.20
C GLU A 497 -16.71 28.36 2.62
N ILE A 498 -16.34 27.41 3.48
CA ILE A 498 -16.40 25.96 3.22
C ILE A 498 -17.29 25.34 4.29
N GLU A 499 -18.28 24.57 3.83
CA GLU A 499 -19.10 23.73 4.68
C GLU A 499 -18.58 22.29 4.65
N VAL A 500 -18.45 21.70 5.83
CA VAL A 500 -18.10 20.30 6.02
C VAL A 500 -19.24 19.64 6.80
N THR A 501 -19.75 18.52 6.28
CA THR A 501 -20.77 17.72 6.98
C THR A 501 -20.18 16.33 7.22
N LEU A 502 -20.19 15.87 8.48
CA LEU A 502 -19.75 14.52 8.85
C LEU A 502 -20.95 13.59 9.04
N GLY A 503 -20.82 12.36 8.53
CA GLY A 503 -21.80 11.29 8.76
C GLY A 503 -21.66 10.67 10.15
N ALA A 504 -22.68 9.89 10.53
CA ALA A 504 -22.65 9.10 11.77
C ALA A 504 -21.77 7.85 11.64
N GLY A 505 -21.40 7.24 12.77
CA GLY A 505 -20.70 5.96 12.83
C GLY A 505 -19.25 6.04 13.30
N LEU A 506 -18.62 7.20 13.18
CA LEU A 506 -17.26 7.42 13.68
C LEU A 506 -17.26 7.56 15.21
N ARG A 507 -16.50 6.70 15.89
CA ARG A 507 -16.19 6.84 17.31
C ARG A 507 -15.18 7.98 17.50
N THR A 508 -15.18 8.60 18.66
CA THR A 508 -14.22 9.67 18.96
C THR A 508 -12.79 9.13 19.01
N PRO A 509 -11.87 9.59 18.13
CA PRO A 509 -10.45 9.28 18.24
C PRO A 509 -9.87 9.85 19.56
N PRO A 510 -8.91 9.19 20.22
CA PRO A 510 -8.29 9.72 21.45
C PRO A 510 -7.69 11.11 21.29
N GLY A 511 -7.04 11.39 20.16
CA GLY A 511 -6.49 12.71 19.82
C GLY A 511 -7.48 13.65 19.13
N GLY A 512 -8.76 13.24 19.00
CA GLY A 512 -9.80 14.01 18.32
C GLY A 512 -9.69 13.96 16.79
N ILE A 513 -10.45 14.83 16.14
CA ILE A 513 -10.46 14.98 14.68
C ILE A 513 -9.78 16.31 14.34
N GLU A 514 -8.81 16.27 13.44
CA GLU A 514 -8.16 17.46 12.90
C GLU A 514 -8.58 17.68 11.46
N LEU A 515 -9.32 18.75 11.21
CA LEU A 515 -9.77 19.16 9.88
C LEU A 515 -8.79 20.17 9.30
N ARG A 516 -8.19 19.84 8.13
CA ARG A 516 -7.26 20.65 7.36
C ARG A 516 -7.75 20.92 5.95
N PRO A 517 -8.72 21.80 5.76
CA PRO A 517 -9.34 22.02 4.47
C PRO A 517 -8.43 22.82 3.52
N PRO A 518 -8.73 22.85 2.20
CA PRO A 518 -8.05 23.70 1.24
C PRO A 518 -8.50 25.17 1.41
N LEU A 519 -7.76 25.94 2.20
CA LEU A 519 -8.06 27.35 2.42
C LEU A 519 -7.28 28.24 1.45
N ALA A 520 -7.95 29.22 0.86
CA ALA A 520 -7.31 30.25 0.07
C ALA A 520 -6.64 31.35 0.96
N ARG A 521 -7.13 31.51 2.18
CA ARG A 521 -6.69 32.47 3.19
C ARG A 521 -6.80 31.85 4.58
N PRO A 522 -6.10 32.41 5.59
CA PRO A 522 -6.24 31.94 6.97
C PRO A 522 -7.70 32.00 7.49
N LEU A 523 -8.06 31.04 8.32
CA LEU A 523 -9.36 30.99 9.00
C LEU A 523 -9.58 32.27 9.83
N ARG A 524 -10.78 32.81 9.76
CA ARG A 524 -11.27 33.97 10.53
C ARG A 524 -12.40 33.64 11.47
N GLY A 525 -13.10 32.52 11.23
CA GLY A 525 -14.20 32.08 12.06
C GLY A 525 -14.59 30.64 11.75
N VAL A 526 -15.04 29.95 12.78
CA VAL A 526 -15.51 28.57 12.69
C VAL A 526 -16.82 28.43 13.45
N LEU A 527 -17.84 27.88 12.79
CA LEU A 527 -19.06 27.45 13.46
C LEU A 527 -19.13 25.92 13.47
N VAL A 528 -19.40 25.35 14.63
CA VAL A 528 -19.58 23.92 14.84
C VAL A 528 -21.03 23.69 15.31
N ASP A 529 -21.78 22.95 14.53
CA ASP A 529 -23.20 22.68 14.79
C ASP A 529 -24.04 23.95 15.08
N GLY A 530 -23.68 25.05 14.37
CA GLY A 530 -24.29 26.36 14.49
C GLY A 530 -23.71 27.28 15.58
N ALA A 531 -22.85 26.78 16.46
CA ALA A 531 -22.20 27.58 17.50
C ALA A 531 -20.80 28.05 17.08
N ALA A 532 -20.46 29.31 17.33
CA ALA A 532 -19.10 29.82 17.08
C ALA A 532 -18.11 29.25 18.09
N ILE A 533 -16.90 28.93 17.63
CA ILE A 533 -15.80 28.51 18.48
C ILE A 533 -14.62 29.47 18.31
N ASP A 534 -13.88 29.69 19.40
CA ASP A 534 -12.76 30.65 19.44
C ASP A 534 -11.39 29.94 19.33
N ARG A 535 -11.35 28.60 19.46
CA ARG A 535 -10.11 27.82 19.41
C ARG A 535 -9.96 27.14 18.06
N PHE A 536 -9.17 27.77 17.18
CA PHE A 536 -8.73 27.20 15.91
C PHE A 536 -7.40 27.85 15.51
N GLU A 537 -6.67 27.16 14.62
CA GLU A 537 -5.44 27.68 14.03
C GLU A 537 -5.73 28.28 12.64
N PRO A 538 -4.82 29.07 12.06
CA PRO A 538 -5.07 29.71 10.77
C PRO A 538 -5.36 28.75 9.63
N ASP A 539 -4.88 27.50 9.71
CA ASP A 539 -4.94 26.48 8.65
C ASP A 539 -5.74 25.23 9.02
N ARG A 540 -6.19 25.12 10.29
CA ARG A 540 -6.86 23.92 10.79
C ARG A 540 -7.76 24.17 11.99
N VAL A 541 -8.64 23.20 12.22
CA VAL A 541 -9.45 23.15 13.42
C VAL A 541 -9.46 21.75 13.99
N ARG A 542 -9.42 21.60 15.32
CA ARG A 542 -9.45 20.32 16.01
C ARG A 542 -10.72 20.19 16.86
N PHE A 543 -11.35 19.04 16.79
CA PHE A 543 -12.58 18.70 17.51
C PHE A 543 -12.29 17.53 18.47
N ALA A 544 -12.75 17.65 19.71
CA ALA A 544 -12.68 16.56 20.67
C ALA A 544 -13.65 15.42 20.33
N HIS A 545 -14.77 15.73 19.69
CA HIS A 545 -15.79 14.78 19.26
C HIS A 545 -16.20 15.05 17.82
N PRO A 546 -16.67 14.04 17.05
CA PRO A 546 -17.15 14.24 15.69
C PRO A 546 -18.31 15.26 15.65
N PRO A 547 -18.15 16.44 15.00
CA PRO A 547 -19.25 17.36 14.77
C PRO A 547 -20.14 16.87 13.63
N GLN A 548 -21.41 17.30 13.59
CA GLN A 548 -22.28 17.03 12.44
C GLN A 548 -22.00 17.99 11.29
N ARG A 549 -21.79 19.26 11.61
CA ARG A 549 -21.59 20.32 10.62
C ARG A 549 -20.56 21.34 11.07
N VAL A 550 -19.64 21.68 10.16
CA VAL A 550 -18.65 22.72 10.37
C VAL A 550 -18.75 23.75 9.24
N LEU A 551 -18.88 25.03 9.59
CA LEU A 551 -18.75 26.11 8.61
C LEU A 551 -17.46 26.89 8.91
N LEU A 552 -16.59 26.88 7.92
CA LEU A 552 -15.28 27.54 7.97
C LEU A 552 -15.36 28.85 7.20
N ARG A 553 -14.91 29.96 7.81
CA ARG A 553 -14.83 31.30 7.21
C ARG A 553 -13.37 31.73 7.10
N PHE A 554 -12.95 32.25 5.95
CA PHE A 554 -11.54 32.63 5.69
C PHE A 554 -11.39 33.85 4.79
#